data_f8583fd77b8e2d9272bb9322923744c9
#
_entry.id   f8583fd77b8e2d9272bb9322923744c9
#
_cell.length_a   1.000
_cell.length_b   1.000
_cell.length_c   1.000
_cell.angle_alpha   90.00
_cell.angle_beta   90.00
_cell.angle_gamma   90.00
#
_symmetry.space_group_name_H-M   'P 1'
#
loop_
_entity.id
_entity.type
_entity.pdbx_description
1 polymer ?
#
loop_
_entity_poly.entity_id
_entity_poly.type
_entity_poly.pdbx_seq_one_letter_code
_entity_poly.pdbx_strand_id
1 'polypeptide(L)'
;MKFTSQASVATRVSADLGVVKMDSAADFPPFQQRLTSSLVQVTRTVGQLPVNDLSFHRSSNAEVSEALDEQSGRLLSLTSSILKAATAGTDISAPSLSDEDSIEDNWRGIVDVIDALLEKADACLDEFTGVIKKLSPSQEAKEGDNKPTSRKTQNFPTIYDYGPSKIPKPQLEFERQVDNTDTSPFKPLLKTKPHAIKPLSQSLTPRDDSQQGYRNPYETEIRAAKYPDTAYVVSPPIDYLPFGSTTATFVDTLDGVKDMLAELKSASEIAIDLEHHDVHSYHGLVSLMQISTREKDWVVDTLKPWREELQILNEVFADPKILKLFHGSSMDIIWLQRDLGLYVVGIFDTYHAACALNYQRRSLKFLLQKFVNFEADKKYQMADWRIRPLPSGMFDYARSDTHYLLYIYDNI
;
A
#
# COMPACT_ATOMS: atom_id res chain seq x y z
N MET A 1 -8.07 -28.49 45.27
CA MET A 1 -6.81 -29.18 44.93
C MET A 1 -6.00 -28.27 44.02
N LYS A 2 -4.92 -27.78 44.57
CA LYS A 2 -3.68 -27.28 43.99
C LYS A 2 -3.70 -26.83 42.50
N PHE A 3 -3.83 -25.53 42.28
CA PHE A 3 -3.27 -24.81 41.19
C PHE A 3 -2.24 -23.83 41.75
N THR A 4 -1.04 -24.30 41.95
CA THR A 4 0.14 -23.47 42.22
C THR A 4 1.23 -23.94 41.25
N SER A 5 1.84 -22.99 40.52
CA SER A 5 3.06 -23.18 39.74
C SER A 5 2.93 -23.05 38.20
N GLN A 6 2.50 -21.89 37.74
CA GLN A 6 2.91 -21.45 36.38
C GLN A 6 3.19 -19.92 36.29
N ALA A 7 3.12 -19.20 37.35
CA ALA A 7 3.47 -17.76 37.39
C ALA A 7 4.99 -17.49 37.45
N SER A 8 5.85 -18.52 37.30
CA SER A 8 7.32 -18.39 37.43
C SER A 8 8.10 -18.31 36.14
N VAL A 9 7.46 -18.34 34.97
CA VAL A 9 8.20 -18.28 33.68
C VAL A 9 8.27 -16.85 33.12
N ALA A 10 7.30 -16.00 33.43
CA ALA A 10 7.28 -14.63 32.93
C ALA A 10 8.33 -13.69 33.59
N THR A 11 8.85 -14.02 34.77
CA THR A 11 9.74 -13.13 35.52
C THR A 11 11.24 -13.35 35.27
N ARG A 12 11.64 -14.25 34.38
CA ARG A 12 13.06 -14.53 34.09
C ARG A 12 13.63 -14.04 32.76
N VAL A 13 12.86 -13.32 31.98
CA VAL A 13 13.33 -12.78 30.66
C VAL A 13 13.72 -11.29 30.74
N SER A 14 13.52 -10.62 31.86
CA SER A 14 13.79 -9.17 31.98
C SER A 14 15.15 -8.77 32.57
N ALA A 15 16.07 -9.70 32.74
CA ALA A 15 17.40 -9.37 33.24
C ALA A 15 18.47 -9.94 32.29
N ASP A 16 19.13 -9.07 31.55
CA ASP A 16 20.34 -9.20 30.75
C ASP A 16 20.17 -8.91 29.23
N LEU A 17 19.57 -7.79 28.88
CA LEU A 17 19.94 -7.11 27.65
C LEU A 17 21.02 -6.07 27.95
N GLY A 18 22.17 -6.52 28.40
CA GLY A 18 23.38 -5.74 28.41
C GLY A 18 23.67 -5.28 26.97
N VAL A 19 24.01 -4.01 26.80
CA VAL A 19 24.50 -3.46 25.54
C VAL A 19 25.68 -4.30 25.12
N VAL A 20 25.48 -5.23 24.16
CA VAL A 20 26.56 -6.02 23.58
C VAL A 20 27.32 -5.06 22.66
N LYS A 21 28.44 -4.50 23.13
CA LYS A 21 29.42 -3.87 22.26
C LYS A 21 30.05 -4.96 21.40
N MET A 22 29.74 -4.94 20.12
CA MET A 22 30.41 -5.79 19.12
C MET A 22 31.70 -5.07 18.70
N ASP A 23 32.83 -5.51 19.23
CA ASP A 23 34.13 -4.87 18.98
C ASP A 23 34.86 -5.47 17.76
N SER A 24 34.35 -6.57 17.15
CA SER A 24 34.96 -7.18 15.97
C SER A 24 33.95 -7.94 15.10
N ALA A 25 34.28 -8.12 13.80
CA ALA A 25 33.51 -8.95 12.88
C ALA A 25 33.44 -10.43 13.33
N ALA A 26 34.34 -10.87 14.18
CA ALA A 26 34.36 -12.24 14.75
C ALA A 26 33.18 -12.50 15.73
N ASP A 27 32.61 -11.46 16.33
CA ASP A 27 31.49 -11.59 17.27
C ASP A 27 30.14 -11.67 16.58
N PHE A 28 30.10 -11.33 15.27
CA PHE A 28 28.83 -11.31 14.51
C PHE A 28 28.19 -12.69 14.34
N PRO A 29 28.90 -13.78 13.95
CA PRO A 29 28.26 -15.08 13.77
C PRO A 29 27.63 -15.65 15.06
N PRO A 30 28.27 -15.62 16.23
CA PRO A 30 27.64 -16.04 17.49
C PRO A 30 26.43 -15.18 17.87
N PHE A 31 26.47 -13.88 17.62
CA PHE A 31 25.33 -12.99 17.84
C PHE A 31 24.17 -13.33 16.90
N GLN A 32 24.42 -13.47 15.60
CA GLN A 32 23.44 -13.84 14.59
C GLN A 32 22.77 -15.19 14.96
N GLN A 33 23.53 -16.19 15.35
CA GLN A 33 23.00 -17.50 15.73
C GLN A 33 22.06 -17.39 16.93
N ARG A 34 22.43 -16.63 17.98
CA ARG A 34 21.58 -16.41 19.14
C ARG A 34 20.30 -15.68 18.79
N LEU A 35 20.41 -14.61 17.97
CA LEU A 35 19.26 -13.83 17.53
C LEU A 35 18.29 -14.72 16.72
N THR A 36 18.80 -15.46 15.73
CA THR A 36 17.98 -16.38 14.91
C THR A 36 17.30 -17.44 15.77
N SER A 37 18.03 -18.04 16.70
CA SER A 37 17.46 -19.03 17.61
C SER A 37 16.35 -18.45 18.50
N SER A 38 16.53 -17.24 19.00
CA SER A 38 15.52 -16.55 19.80
C SER A 38 14.28 -16.20 18.99
N LEU A 39 14.45 -15.69 17.76
CA LEU A 39 13.34 -15.38 16.84
C LEU A 39 12.54 -16.65 16.49
N VAL A 40 13.22 -17.74 16.15
CA VAL A 40 12.56 -19.04 15.86
C VAL A 40 11.79 -19.54 17.09
N GLN A 41 12.35 -19.41 18.28
CA GLN A 41 11.67 -19.81 19.52
C GLN A 41 10.43 -18.97 19.79
N VAL A 42 10.51 -17.65 19.64
CA VAL A 42 9.35 -16.72 19.80
C VAL A 42 8.27 -17.09 18.78
N THR A 43 8.62 -17.21 17.50
CA THR A 43 7.66 -17.57 16.44
C THR A 43 6.95 -18.90 16.72
N ARG A 44 7.69 -19.93 17.17
CA ARG A 44 7.10 -21.21 17.56
C ARG A 44 6.16 -21.11 18.75
N THR A 45 6.55 -20.34 19.76
CA THR A 45 5.72 -20.16 20.97
C THR A 45 4.43 -19.40 20.65
N VAL A 46 4.52 -18.33 19.85
CA VAL A 46 3.35 -17.58 19.38
C VAL A 46 2.44 -18.45 18.52
N GLY A 47 3.00 -19.23 17.59
CA GLY A 47 2.22 -20.15 16.73
C GLY A 47 1.53 -21.31 17.50
N GLN A 48 1.88 -21.55 18.76
CA GLN A 48 1.21 -22.53 19.62
C GLN A 48 0.05 -21.93 20.43
N LEU A 49 -0.12 -20.60 20.42
CA LEU A 49 -1.22 -19.95 21.11
C LEU A 49 -2.47 -20.06 20.24
N PRO A 50 -3.55 -20.72 20.70
CA PRO A 50 -4.82 -20.71 20.00
C PRO A 50 -5.37 -19.29 19.93
N VAL A 51 -5.70 -18.80 18.76
CA VAL A 51 -6.19 -17.42 18.55
C VAL A 51 -7.44 -17.15 19.39
N ASN A 52 -8.33 -18.15 19.46
CA ASN A 52 -9.59 -18.03 20.24
C ASN A 52 -9.32 -17.96 21.75
N ASP A 53 -8.35 -18.69 22.29
CA ASP A 53 -8.00 -18.66 23.70
C ASP A 53 -7.33 -17.32 24.06
N LEU A 54 -6.51 -16.78 23.17
CA LEU A 54 -5.87 -15.48 23.35
C LEU A 54 -6.90 -14.35 23.40
N SER A 55 -7.86 -14.33 22.48
CA SER A 55 -8.96 -13.37 22.48
C SER A 55 -9.80 -13.47 23.76
N PHE A 56 -10.11 -14.68 24.20
CA PHE A 56 -10.84 -14.92 25.43
C PHE A 56 -10.06 -14.39 26.65
N HIS A 57 -8.80 -14.71 26.76
CA HIS A 57 -7.97 -14.26 27.89
C HIS A 57 -7.77 -12.74 27.88
N ARG A 58 -7.61 -12.13 26.70
CA ARG A 58 -7.49 -10.69 26.53
C ARG A 58 -8.78 -9.97 26.93
N SER A 59 -9.95 -10.53 26.64
CA SER A 59 -11.26 -9.94 26.98
C SER A 59 -11.66 -10.20 28.44
N SER A 60 -11.21 -11.29 29.04
CA SER A 60 -11.61 -11.71 30.40
C SER A 60 -10.66 -11.25 31.51
N ASN A 61 -9.42 -10.84 31.17
CA ASN A 61 -8.42 -10.45 32.15
C ASN A 61 -7.65 -9.19 31.71
N ALA A 62 -7.91 -8.08 32.38
CA ALA A 62 -7.30 -6.78 32.08
C ALA A 62 -5.77 -6.80 32.22
N GLU A 63 -5.22 -7.52 33.23
CA GLU A 63 -3.76 -7.61 33.42
C GLU A 63 -3.08 -8.34 32.25
N VAL A 64 -3.72 -9.38 31.71
CA VAL A 64 -3.22 -10.10 30.52
C VAL A 64 -3.27 -9.20 29.29
N SER A 65 -4.36 -8.44 29.10
CA SER A 65 -4.46 -7.47 28.00
C SER A 65 -3.36 -6.44 28.07
N GLU A 66 -3.15 -5.82 29.23
CA GLU A 66 -2.13 -4.79 29.45
C GLU A 66 -0.71 -5.33 29.22
N ALA A 67 -0.42 -6.53 29.70
CA ALA A 67 0.89 -7.16 29.51
C ALA A 67 1.15 -7.50 28.03
N LEU A 68 0.14 -7.94 27.27
CA LEU A 68 0.25 -8.20 25.83
C LEU A 68 0.48 -6.89 25.07
N ASP A 69 -0.26 -5.83 25.40
CA ASP A 69 -0.14 -4.53 24.76
C ASP A 69 1.25 -3.90 25.04
N GLU A 70 1.77 -4.05 26.28
CA GLU A 70 3.13 -3.62 26.60
C GLU A 70 4.19 -4.36 25.76
N GLN A 71 4.11 -5.70 25.64
CA GLN A 71 5.09 -6.47 24.88
C GLN A 71 4.97 -6.19 23.37
N SER A 72 3.76 -6.04 22.84
CA SER A 72 3.54 -5.62 21.47
C SER A 72 4.18 -4.26 21.17
N GLY A 73 3.93 -3.27 22.03
CA GLY A 73 4.53 -1.94 21.92
C GLY A 73 6.07 -1.96 21.95
N ARG A 74 6.66 -2.82 22.79
CA ARG A 74 8.12 -3.00 22.83
C ARG A 74 8.69 -3.58 21.54
N LEU A 75 8.01 -4.58 20.95
CA LEU A 75 8.42 -5.17 19.66
C LEU A 75 8.30 -4.15 18.52
N LEU A 76 7.21 -3.40 18.46
CA LEU A 76 7.00 -2.34 17.46
C LEU A 76 8.06 -1.24 17.56
N SER A 77 8.39 -0.81 18.78
CA SER A 77 9.44 0.16 19.05
C SER A 77 10.82 -0.34 18.61
N LEU A 78 11.14 -1.60 18.89
CA LEU A 78 12.39 -2.22 18.45
C LEU A 78 12.45 -2.30 16.92
N THR A 79 11.37 -2.75 16.27
CA THR A 79 11.28 -2.84 14.80
C THR A 79 11.42 -1.47 14.16
N SER A 80 10.73 -0.45 14.67
CA SER A 80 10.87 0.93 14.18
C SER A 80 12.31 1.46 14.32
N SER A 81 12.98 1.09 15.42
CA SER A 81 14.38 1.48 15.65
C SER A 81 15.34 0.79 14.66
N ILE A 82 15.09 -0.48 14.33
CA ILE A 82 15.86 -1.23 13.35
C ILE A 82 15.66 -0.61 11.96
N LEU A 83 14.41 -0.34 11.55
CA LEU A 83 14.10 0.29 10.27
C LEU A 83 14.79 1.66 10.15
N LYS A 84 14.73 2.47 11.19
CA LYS A 84 15.41 3.76 11.24
C LYS A 84 16.94 3.64 11.14
N ALA A 85 17.52 2.66 11.80
CA ALA A 85 18.96 2.39 11.70
C ALA A 85 19.35 1.91 10.29
N ALA A 86 18.52 1.10 9.67
CA ALA A 86 18.72 0.58 8.31
C ALA A 86 18.72 1.68 7.24
N THR A 87 17.88 2.70 7.41
CA THR A 87 17.76 3.84 6.48
C THR A 87 18.78 4.94 6.74
N ALA A 88 19.61 4.85 7.79
CA ALA A 88 20.59 5.86 8.10
C ALA A 88 21.56 6.07 6.91
N GLY A 89 21.63 7.32 6.42
CA GLY A 89 22.44 7.70 5.27
C GLY A 89 21.87 7.30 3.91
N THR A 90 20.57 7.06 3.82
CA THR A 90 19.81 6.88 2.56
C THR A 90 18.74 7.96 2.45
N ASP A 91 18.19 8.13 1.25
CA ASP A 91 17.04 9.02 0.99
C ASP A 91 15.69 8.36 1.34
N ILE A 92 15.70 7.13 1.86
CA ILE A 92 14.52 6.37 2.23
C ILE A 92 14.09 6.76 3.64
N SER A 93 12.81 7.08 3.81
CA SER A 93 12.21 7.37 5.11
C SER A 93 11.72 6.08 5.76
N ALA A 94 12.24 5.76 6.94
CA ALA A 94 11.76 4.61 7.71
C ALA A 94 10.33 4.86 8.20
N PRO A 95 9.39 3.91 8.00
CA PRO A 95 8.06 4.00 8.57
C PRO A 95 8.09 3.91 10.09
N SER A 96 7.19 4.62 10.75
CA SER A 96 6.98 4.54 12.20
C SER A 96 5.85 3.56 12.49
N LEU A 97 6.15 2.53 13.28
CA LEU A 97 5.18 1.50 13.66
C LEU A 97 4.66 1.80 15.06
N SER A 98 3.43 2.30 15.15
CA SER A 98 2.76 2.67 16.41
C SER A 98 1.90 1.54 16.98
N ASP A 99 1.38 0.68 16.12
CA ASP A 99 0.46 -0.41 16.42
C ASP A 99 0.57 -1.54 15.39
N GLU A 100 -0.21 -2.60 15.58
CA GLU A 100 -0.23 -3.77 14.68
C GLU A 100 -0.70 -3.39 13.26
N ASP A 101 -1.68 -2.50 13.16
CA ASP A 101 -2.23 -2.05 11.87
C ASP A 101 -1.21 -1.21 11.10
N SER A 102 -0.36 -0.46 11.80
CA SER A 102 0.71 0.34 11.18
C SER A 102 1.76 -0.52 10.44
N ILE A 103 1.90 -1.80 10.76
CA ILE A 103 2.75 -2.73 10.00
C ILE A 103 2.14 -2.97 8.61
N GLU A 104 0.81 -3.19 8.56
CA GLU A 104 0.09 -3.42 7.31
C GLU A 104 0.04 -2.16 6.47
N ASP A 105 -0.32 -1.03 7.08
CA ASP A 105 -0.41 0.27 6.41
C ASP A 105 0.95 0.74 5.84
N ASN A 106 2.06 0.34 6.46
CA ASN A 106 3.41 0.71 6.04
C ASN A 106 4.20 -0.45 5.44
N TRP A 107 3.55 -1.55 5.08
CA TRP A 107 4.23 -2.76 4.57
C TRP A 107 5.20 -2.45 3.43
N ARG A 108 4.81 -1.61 2.47
CA ARG A 108 5.69 -1.18 1.39
C ARG A 108 6.93 -0.47 1.89
N GLY A 109 6.77 0.51 2.78
CA GLY A 109 7.92 1.22 3.34
C GLY A 109 8.86 0.27 4.10
N ILE A 110 8.34 -0.79 4.72
CA ILE A 110 9.16 -1.83 5.35
C ILE A 110 9.93 -2.64 4.29
N VAL A 111 9.26 -3.03 3.20
CA VAL A 111 9.89 -3.76 2.08
C VAL A 111 10.97 -2.89 1.42
N ASP A 112 10.70 -1.63 1.13
CA ASP A 112 11.66 -0.70 0.53
C ASP A 112 12.93 -0.56 1.40
N VAL A 113 12.79 -0.55 2.73
CA VAL A 113 13.93 -0.55 3.65
C VAL A 113 14.72 -1.85 3.58
N ILE A 114 14.03 -3.00 3.51
CA ILE A 114 14.68 -4.32 3.39
C ILE A 114 15.43 -4.42 2.07
N ASP A 115 14.82 -4.01 0.96
CA ASP A 115 15.42 -4.03 -0.37
C ASP A 115 16.66 -3.13 -0.43
N ALA A 116 16.60 -1.92 0.14
CA ALA A 116 17.77 -1.04 0.24
C ALA A 116 18.90 -1.63 1.08
N LEU A 117 18.59 -2.39 2.13
CA LEU A 117 19.59 -3.12 2.91
C LEU A 117 20.24 -4.24 2.10
N LEU A 118 19.46 -4.98 1.33
CA LEU A 118 19.96 -6.06 0.47
C LEU A 118 20.85 -5.50 -0.65
N GLU A 119 20.43 -4.41 -1.30
CA GLU A 119 21.26 -3.71 -2.30
C GLU A 119 22.59 -3.21 -1.72
N LYS A 120 22.59 -2.64 -0.51
CA LYS A 120 23.81 -2.25 0.18
C LYS A 120 24.68 -3.45 0.52
N ALA A 121 24.09 -4.55 0.96
CA ALA A 121 24.82 -5.78 1.28
C ALA A 121 25.47 -6.36 0.02
N ASP A 122 24.75 -6.39 -1.10
CA ASP A 122 25.28 -6.85 -2.39
C ASP A 122 26.41 -5.96 -2.89
N ALA A 123 26.25 -4.64 -2.82
CA ALA A 123 27.31 -3.69 -3.19
C ALA A 123 28.57 -3.86 -2.33
N CYS A 124 28.41 -4.04 -1.01
CA CYS A 124 29.53 -4.31 -0.11
C CYS A 124 30.18 -5.67 -0.40
N LEU A 125 29.39 -6.68 -0.73
CA LEU A 125 29.88 -8.02 -1.07
C LEU A 125 30.65 -8.00 -2.40
N ASP A 126 30.17 -7.29 -3.39
CA ASP A 126 30.81 -7.12 -4.69
C ASP A 126 32.14 -6.33 -4.56
N GLU A 127 32.19 -5.34 -3.68
CA GLU A 127 33.43 -4.63 -3.33
C GLU A 127 34.41 -5.58 -2.62
N PHE A 128 33.94 -6.36 -1.64
CA PHE A 128 34.76 -7.31 -0.88
C PHE A 128 35.28 -8.46 -1.76
N THR A 129 34.46 -8.98 -2.67
CA THR A 129 34.85 -10.07 -3.59
C THR A 129 35.67 -9.56 -4.77
N GLY A 130 35.85 -8.24 -4.91
CA GLY A 130 36.66 -7.63 -5.98
C GLY A 130 35.95 -7.67 -7.35
N VAL A 131 34.66 -7.92 -7.40
CA VAL A 131 33.85 -7.86 -8.63
C VAL A 131 33.73 -6.42 -9.11
N ILE A 132 33.58 -5.46 -8.17
CA ILE A 132 33.63 -4.03 -8.44
C ILE A 132 34.92 -3.47 -7.82
N LYS A 133 35.89 -3.11 -8.66
CA LYS A 133 37.03 -2.30 -8.23
C LYS A 133 36.58 -0.85 -8.25
N LYS A 134 36.65 -0.14 -7.11
CA LYS A 134 36.60 1.33 -7.12
C LYS A 134 37.73 1.84 -8.00
N LEU A 135 37.43 2.23 -9.22
CA LEU A 135 38.36 2.94 -10.09
C LEU A 135 38.59 4.32 -9.49
N SER A 136 39.89 4.66 -9.28
CA SER A 136 40.22 6.02 -8.95
C SER A 136 39.78 6.94 -10.12
N PRO A 137 39.43 8.23 -9.88
CA PRO A 137 38.89 9.12 -10.90
C PRO A 137 39.77 9.31 -12.16
N SER A 138 41.00 8.80 -12.16
CA SER A 138 41.93 8.83 -13.28
C SER A 138 41.87 7.60 -14.21
N GLN A 139 41.02 6.60 -13.95
CA GLN A 139 40.92 5.34 -14.72
C GLN A 139 39.61 5.17 -15.49
N GLU A 140 38.61 6.06 -15.30
CA GLU A 140 37.31 5.98 -15.99
C GLU A 140 37.35 6.25 -17.51
N ALA A 141 38.51 6.57 -18.08
CA ALA A 141 38.63 6.97 -19.50
C ALA A 141 39.04 5.83 -20.46
N LYS A 142 39.19 4.58 -20.03
CA LYS A 142 39.79 3.52 -20.89
C LYS A 142 39.17 2.12 -20.80
N GLU A 143 37.93 1.91 -20.63
CA GLU A 143 37.36 0.57 -20.90
C GLU A 143 35.92 0.67 -21.45
N GLY A 144 35.83 0.74 -22.77
CA GLY A 144 34.67 0.29 -23.54
C GLY A 144 34.86 -1.18 -23.92
N ASP A 145 33.75 -1.90 -23.95
CA ASP A 145 33.56 -3.28 -24.41
C ASP A 145 34.07 -4.42 -23.50
N ASN A 146 33.15 -4.92 -22.65
CA ASN A 146 33.04 -6.38 -22.42
C ASN A 146 31.61 -6.75 -21.97
N LYS A 147 30.94 -7.60 -22.77
CA LYS A 147 29.64 -8.18 -22.48
C LYS A 147 29.64 -9.04 -21.23
N PRO A 148 28.65 -8.94 -20.32
CA PRO A 148 28.57 -9.82 -19.18
C PRO A 148 28.07 -11.21 -19.59
N THR A 149 28.83 -12.24 -19.24
CA THR A 149 28.43 -13.65 -19.30
C THR A 149 27.37 -13.93 -18.24
N SER A 150 26.29 -14.56 -18.66
CA SER A 150 25.17 -14.97 -17.82
C SER A 150 25.59 -15.81 -16.61
N ARG A 151 25.44 -15.29 -15.40
CA ARG A 151 25.54 -16.08 -14.16
C ARG A 151 24.24 -16.89 -13.96
N LYS A 152 24.38 -18.18 -13.69
CA LYS A 152 23.29 -19.04 -13.22
C LYS A 152 22.83 -18.51 -11.84
N THR A 153 21.65 -17.91 -11.80
CA THR A 153 20.96 -17.59 -10.56
C THR A 153 20.66 -18.86 -9.80
N GLN A 154 21.19 -19.01 -8.59
CA GLN A 154 20.72 -20.02 -7.65
C GLN A 154 19.33 -19.60 -7.18
N ASN A 155 18.36 -20.48 -7.44
CA ASN A 155 16.97 -20.30 -6.96
C ASN A 155 16.96 -20.36 -5.42
N PHE A 156 16.87 -19.21 -4.77
CA PHE A 156 16.39 -19.16 -3.40
C PHE A 156 14.86 -19.36 -3.42
N PRO A 157 14.29 -20.18 -2.53
CA PRO A 157 12.84 -20.28 -2.44
C PRO A 157 12.30 -18.93 -1.98
N THR A 158 11.69 -18.20 -2.88
CA THR A 158 10.91 -17.00 -2.57
C THR A 158 9.73 -17.42 -1.70
N ILE A 159 9.57 -16.76 -0.56
CA ILE A 159 8.49 -17.02 0.43
C ILE A 159 7.10 -16.72 -0.16
N TYR A 160 7.04 -16.12 -1.34
CA TYR A 160 5.80 -15.79 -2.06
C TYR A 160 5.78 -16.53 -3.39
N ASP A 161 5.05 -17.65 -3.43
CA ASP A 161 4.63 -18.25 -4.69
C ASP A 161 3.44 -17.44 -5.25
N TYR A 162 3.75 -16.40 -6.01
CA TYR A 162 2.75 -15.52 -6.63
C TYR A 162 2.09 -16.17 -7.84
N GLY A 163 1.93 -17.46 -7.82
CA GLY A 163 1.22 -18.21 -8.85
C GLY A 163 2.02 -18.44 -10.13
N PRO A 164 1.40 -19.07 -11.12
CA PRO A 164 2.14 -19.58 -12.27
C PRO A 164 2.77 -18.44 -13.07
N SER A 165 4.05 -18.59 -13.37
CA SER A 165 4.84 -17.75 -14.29
C SER A 165 4.28 -17.62 -15.72
N LYS A 166 3.01 -18.02 -15.92
CA LYS A 166 2.30 -18.07 -17.20
C LYS A 166 1.25 -16.96 -17.39
N ILE A 167 1.06 -16.07 -16.39
CA ILE A 167 0.15 -14.94 -16.58
C ILE A 167 0.77 -14.01 -17.63
N PRO A 168 0.07 -13.73 -18.73
CA PRO A 168 0.54 -12.78 -19.73
C PRO A 168 0.85 -11.43 -19.08
N LYS A 169 1.88 -10.75 -19.58
CA LYS A 169 2.21 -9.40 -19.12
C LYS A 169 1.24 -8.40 -19.74
N PRO A 170 0.25 -7.86 -19.02
CA PRO A 170 -0.78 -7.00 -19.61
C PRO A 170 -0.19 -5.72 -20.22
N GLN A 171 0.93 -5.23 -19.69
CA GLN A 171 1.61 -4.05 -20.19
C GLN A 171 2.11 -4.20 -21.66
N LEU A 172 2.23 -5.42 -22.19
CA LEU A 172 2.59 -5.65 -23.60
C LEU A 172 1.42 -5.39 -24.55
N GLU A 173 0.19 -5.36 -24.04
CA GLU A 173 -1.02 -5.11 -24.81
C GLU A 173 -1.51 -3.64 -24.70
N PHE A 174 -0.90 -2.83 -23.82
CA PHE A 174 -1.27 -1.42 -23.67
C PHE A 174 -1.00 -0.64 -24.96
N GLU A 175 -1.92 0.24 -25.34
CA GLU A 175 -1.75 1.12 -26.51
C GLU A 175 -0.48 1.97 -26.38
N ARG A 176 -0.21 2.50 -25.19
CA ARG A 176 1.07 3.13 -24.89
C ARG A 176 1.96 2.15 -24.14
N GLN A 177 3.02 1.73 -24.82
CA GLN A 177 4.02 0.84 -24.21
C GLN A 177 4.75 1.52 -23.06
N VAL A 178 5.02 0.76 -21.99
CA VAL A 178 5.84 1.21 -20.88
C VAL A 178 7.31 1.15 -21.29
N ASP A 179 7.99 2.28 -21.25
CA ASP A 179 9.43 2.38 -21.49
C ASP A 179 10.18 2.43 -20.14
N ASN A 180 10.81 1.32 -19.79
CA ASN A 180 11.60 1.21 -18.56
C ASN A 180 12.98 1.90 -18.66
N THR A 181 13.34 2.40 -19.82
CA THR A 181 14.61 3.13 -20.07
C THR A 181 14.43 4.64 -20.06
N ASP A 182 13.18 5.11 -20.04
CA ASP A 182 12.87 6.54 -19.98
C ASP A 182 13.22 7.12 -18.61
N THR A 183 14.23 7.96 -18.58
CA THR A 183 14.67 8.71 -17.39
C THR A 183 14.14 10.14 -17.37
N SER A 184 13.28 10.50 -18.33
CA SER A 184 12.69 11.84 -18.36
C SER A 184 11.71 12.04 -17.20
N PRO A 185 11.53 13.28 -16.72
CA PRO A 185 10.55 13.58 -15.69
C PRO A 185 9.14 13.18 -16.13
N PHE A 186 8.37 12.63 -15.19
CA PHE A 186 6.98 12.25 -15.44
C PHE A 186 6.19 13.44 -16.01
N LYS A 187 5.55 13.24 -17.17
CA LYS A 187 4.66 14.19 -17.81
C LYS A 187 3.20 13.72 -17.63
N PRO A 188 2.31 14.58 -17.12
CA PRO A 188 0.90 14.25 -16.98
C PRO A 188 0.24 13.79 -18.28
N LEU A 189 -0.58 12.73 -18.19
CA LEU A 189 -1.18 12.03 -19.34
C LEU A 189 -2.50 12.64 -19.83
N LEU A 190 -2.85 13.84 -19.41
CA LEU A 190 -4.15 14.45 -19.69
C LEU A 190 -4.31 14.81 -21.17
N LYS A 191 -5.41 14.31 -21.78
CA LYS A 191 -5.90 14.71 -23.11
C LYS A 191 -6.88 15.90 -23.01
N THR A 192 -7.71 15.88 -21.98
CA THR A 192 -8.71 16.92 -21.68
C THR A 192 -8.66 17.28 -20.19
N LYS A 193 -9.20 18.44 -19.82
CA LYS A 193 -9.26 18.90 -18.43
C LYS A 193 -10.67 19.37 -18.08
N PRO A 194 -11.59 18.44 -17.73
CA PRO A 194 -12.94 18.82 -17.24
C PRO A 194 -12.84 19.70 -16.00
N HIS A 195 -13.87 20.53 -15.75
CA HIS A 195 -13.98 21.44 -14.59
C HIS A 195 -12.79 22.40 -14.42
N ALA A 196 -12.11 22.75 -15.50
CA ALA A 196 -10.91 23.56 -15.48
C ALA A 196 -11.20 25.00 -15.07
N ILE A 197 -10.57 25.49 -14.01
CA ILE A 197 -10.41 26.92 -13.72
C ILE A 197 -9.29 27.47 -14.60
N LYS A 198 -8.18 26.72 -14.68
CA LYS A 198 -7.04 27.04 -15.53
C LYS A 198 -7.00 26.08 -16.72
N PRO A 199 -6.98 26.54 -17.98
CA PRO A 199 -6.93 25.67 -19.15
C PRO A 199 -5.76 24.68 -19.13
N LEU A 200 -5.93 23.51 -19.75
CA LEU A 200 -4.89 22.47 -19.79
C LEU A 200 -3.55 22.98 -20.35
N SER A 201 -3.59 23.76 -21.45
CA SER A 201 -2.40 24.35 -22.07
C SER A 201 -1.58 25.25 -21.15
N GLN A 202 -2.20 25.83 -20.13
CA GLN A 202 -1.54 26.66 -19.14
C GLN A 202 -1.19 25.89 -17.85
N SER A 203 -1.72 24.67 -17.69
CA SER A 203 -1.54 23.84 -16.50
C SER A 203 -0.37 22.85 -16.66
N LEU A 204 -0.06 22.44 -17.89
CA LEU A 204 1.07 21.55 -18.21
C LEU A 204 2.36 22.38 -18.29
N THR A 205 2.80 22.93 -17.17
CA THR A 205 4.04 23.71 -17.10
C THR A 205 5.11 22.94 -16.30
N PRO A 206 6.37 22.91 -16.79
CA PRO A 206 7.47 22.43 -15.98
C PRO A 206 7.58 23.20 -14.67
N ARG A 207 8.16 22.61 -13.65
CA ARG A 207 8.52 23.35 -12.42
C ARG A 207 9.66 24.31 -12.69
N ASP A 208 9.58 25.50 -12.14
CA ASP A 208 10.60 26.55 -12.30
C ASP A 208 11.80 26.37 -11.35
N ASP A 209 11.70 25.48 -10.39
CA ASP A 209 12.73 25.17 -9.41
C ASP A 209 13.62 24.02 -9.89
N SER A 210 14.75 23.81 -9.23
CA SER A 210 15.71 22.74 -9.52
C SER A 210 15.13 21.31 -9.45
N GLN A 211 13.84 21.16 -9.10
CA GLN A 211 13.13 19.89 -9.14
C GLN A 211 12.64 19.62 -10.54
N GLN A 212 13.18 18.57 -11.16
CA GLN A 212 12.74 18.08 -12.46
C GLN A 212 11.29 17.59 -12.37
N GLY A 213 10.43 17.98 -13.33
CA GLY A 213 9.06 17.49 -13.45
C GLY A 213 8.03 18.54 -13.80
N TYR A 214 6.76 18.15 -13.77
CA TYR A 214 5.60 18.99 -14.03
C TYR A 214 4.84 19.27 -12.74
N ARG A 215 4.16 20.42 -12.68
CA ARG A 215 3.19 20.71 -11.62
C ARG A 215 1.95 19.85 -11.81
N ASN A 216 1.22 19.57 -10.72
CA ASN A 216 -0.08 18.92 -10.83
C ASN A 216 -1.01 19.78 -11.70
N PRO A 217 -1.54 19.25 -12.83
CA PRO A 217 -2.38 20.04 -13.73
C PRO A 217 -3.65 20.60 -13.06
N TYR A 218 -4.15 19.97 -12.01
CA TYR A 218 -5.31 20.39 -11.24
C TYR A 218 -4.95 21.13 -9.95
N GLU A 219 -3.71 21.59 -9.77
CA GLU A 219 -3.29 22.29 -8.54
C GLU A 219 -4.20 23.51 -8.24
N THR A 220 -4.57 24.28 -9.28
CA THR A 220 -5.43 25.46 -9.12
C THR A 220 -6.82 25.06 -8.65
N GLU A 221 -7.41 24.03 -9.25
CA GLU A 221 -8.73 23.51 -8.93
C GLU A 221 -8.76 22.91 -7.52
N ILE A 222 -7.73 22.12 -7.17
CA ILE A 222 -7.60 21.52 -5.83
C ILE A 222 -7.53 22.62 -4.75
N ARG A 223 -6.72 23.67 -4.97
CA ARG A 223 -6.58 24.77 -4.02
C ARG A 223 -7.82 25.64 -3.93
N ALA A 224 -8.59 25.77 -5.00
CA ALA A 224 -9.83 26.55 -5.07
C ALA A 224 -11.07 25.75 -4.67
N ALA A 225 -10.95 24.43 -4.56
CA ALA A 225 -12.09 23.56 -4.26
C ALA A 225 -12.72 23.91 -2.91
N LYS A 226 -14.05 24.01 -2.94
CA LYS A 226 -14.87 24.08 -1.73
C LYS A 226 -15.62 22.75 -1.61
N TYR A 227 -15.62 22.19 -0.43
CA TYR A 227 -16.42 21.02 -0.17
C TYR A 227 -17.92 21.37 -0.27
N PRO A 228 -18.77 20.45 -0.75
CA PRO A 228 -20.21 20.66 -0.78
C PRO A 228 -20.74 20.89 0.64
N ASP A 229 -21.78 21.70 0.77
CA ASP A 229 -22.36 22.04 2.09
C ASP A 229 -22.79 20.79 2.86
N THR A 230 -23.16 19.73 2.17
CA THR A 230 -23.50 18.41 2.75
C THR A 230 -22.35 17.79 3.54
N ALA A 231 -21.11 18.08 3.21
CA ALA A 231 -19.94 17.58 3.94
C ALA A 231 -19.77 18.20 5.34
N TYR A 232 -20.54 19.28 5.65
CA TYR A 232 -20.49 19.95 6.94
C TYR A 232 -21.77 19.73 7.78
N VAL A 233 -22.70 18.91 7.27
CA VAL A 233 -23.98 18.65 7.93
C VAL A 233 -23.96 17.23 8.49
N VAL A 234 -24.09 17.11 9.80
CA VAL A 234 -24.29 15.80 10.43
C VAL A 234 -25.70 15.31 10.14
N SER A 235 -25.81 14.20 9.43
CA SER A 235 -27.07 13.53 9.11
C SER A 235 -27.03 12.07 9.59
N PRO A 236 -28.20 11.44 9.82
CA PRO A 236 -28.21 10.01 10.10
C PRO A 236 -27.51 9.21 9.00
N PRO A 237 -26.70 8.18 9.35
CA PRO A 237 -26.06 7.32 8.36
C PRO A 237 -27.08 6.69 7.41
N ILE A 238 -26.71 6.59 6.13
CA ILE A 238 -27.50 5.90 5.11
C ILE A 238 -27.03 4.45 5.06
N ASP A 239 -27.92 3.51 5.31
CA ASP A 239 -27.58 2.09 5.30
C ASP A 239 -27.07 1.64 3.93
N TYR A 240 -26.05 0.79 3.95
CA TYR A 240 -25.52 0.15 2.75
C TYR A 240 -26.43 -0.97 2.26
N LEU A 241 -26.34 -1.29 0.97
CA LEU A 241 -27.09 -2.42 0.39
C LEU A 241 -26.54 -3.76 0.93
N PRO A 242 -27.39 -4.78 1.12
CA PRO A 242 -26.95 -6.07 1.63
C PRO A 242 -25.91 -6.72 0.69
N PHE A 243 -24.69 -6.91 1.16
CA PHE A 243 -23.57 -7.43 0.36
C PHE A 243 -23.87 -8.80 -0.28
N GLY A 244 -24.50 -9.71 0.47
CA GLY A 244 -24.80 -11.07 0.01
C GLY A 244 -25.92 -11.18 -1.04
N SER A 245 -26.74 -10.14 -1.22
CA SER A 245 -27.85 -10.12 -2.19
C SER A 245 -27.63 -9.17 -3.36
N THR A 246 -26.53 -8.43 -3.36
CA THR A 246 -26.11 -7.53 -4.44
C THR A 246 -24.75 -7.98 -4.99
N THR A 247 -24.39 -7.48 -6.16
CA THR A 247 -23.08 -7.72 -6.77
C THR A 247 -22.58 -6.46 -7.46
N ALA A 248 -21.25 -6.34 -7.62
CA ALA A 248 -20.69 -5.27 -8.42
C ALA A 248 -20.83 -5.57 -9.92
N THR A 249 -20.87 -4.52 -10.72
CA THR A 249 -20.75 -4.61 -12.18
C THR A 249 -19.27 -4.67 -12.55
N PHE A 250 -18.84 -5.74 -13.21
CA PHE A 250 -17.49 -5.80 -13.78
C PHE A 250 -17.43 -5.00 -15.08
N VAL A 251 -16.54 -4.03 -15.16
CA VAL A 251 -16.41 -3.09 -16.30
C VAL A 251 -15.11 -3.36 -17.01
N ASP A 252 -15.19 -3.99 -18.20
CA ASP A 252 -14.04 -4.37 -19.00
C ASP A 252 -14.14 -3.89 -20.47
N THR A 253 -15.08 -2.99 -20.74
CA THR A 253 -15.31 -2.35 -22.05
C THR A 253 -15.44 -0.83 -21.91
N LEU A 254 -15.09 -0.09 -22.97
CA LEU A 254 -15.23 1.37 -23.00
C LEU A 254 -16.69 1.82 -22.92
N ASP A 255 -17.62 1.05 -23.48
CA ASP A 255 -19.04 1.38 -23.37
C ASP A 255 -19.53 1.18 -21.94
N GLY A 256 -19.10 0.10 -21.25
CA GLY A 256 -19.35 -0.07 -19.82
C GLY A 256 -18.79 1.07 -18.96
N VAL A 257 -17.62 1.63 -19.32
CA VAL A 257 -17.09 2.83 -18.65
C VAL A 257 -17.97 4.05 -18.88
N LYS A 258 -18.50 4.26 -20.10
CA LYS A 258 -19.42 5.37 -20.38
C LYS A 258 -20.75 5.23 -19.66
N ASP A 259 -21.30 4.02 -19.59
CA ASP A 259 -22.53 3.73 -18.87
C ASP A 259 -22.34 4.00 -17.37
N MET A 260 -21.24 3.50 -16.77
CA MET A 260 -20.85 3.79 -15.39
C MET A 260 -20.68 5.31 -15.18
N LEU A 261 -19.98 6.02 -16.06
CA LEU A 261 -19.77 7.46 -15.96
C LEU A 261 -21.11 8.22 -15.95
N ALA A 262 -22.07 7.81 -16.76
CA ALA A 262 -23.39 8.43 -16.80
C ALA A 262 -24.12 8.30 -15.44
N GLU A 263 -24.00 7.14 -14.80
CA GLU A 263 -24.57 6.91 -13.45
C GLU A 263 -23.81 7.72 -12.38
N LEU A 264 -22.47 7.71 -12.41
CA LEU A 264 -21.63 8.42 -11.42
C LEU A 264 -21.84 9.94 -11.41
N LYS A 265 -22.19 10.55 -12.56
CA LYS A 265 -22.49 11.98 -12.65
C LYS A 265 -23.69 12.43 -11.82
N SER A 266 -24.57 11.52 -11.45
CA SER A 266 -25.74 11.82 -10.60
C SER A 266 -25.43 11.67 -9.10
N ALA A 267 -24.29 11.09 -8.73
CA ALA A 267 -23.91 10.88 -7.35
C ALA A 267 -23.41 12.18 -6.69
N SER A 268 -23.71 12.39 -5.42
CA SER A 268 -23.11 13.46 -4.60
C SER A 268 -21.74 13.05 -4.04
N GLU A 269 -21.54 11.75 -3.88
CA GLU A 269 -20.35 11.16 -3.28
C GLU A 269 -20.10 9.76 -3.85
N ILE A 270 -18.84 9.40 -4.01
CA ILE A 270 -18.40 8.09 -4.48
C ILE A 270 -17.23 7.58 -3.64
N ALA A 271 -17.20 6.28 -3.36
CA ALA A 271 -16.06 5.62 -2.74
C ALA A 271 -15.17 5.01 -3.83
N ILE A 272 -13.85 5.09 -3.66
CA ILE A 272 -12.87 4.62 -4.64
C ILE A 272 -11.75 3.88 -3.92
N ASP A 273 -11.28 2.80 -4.52
CA ASP A 273 -10.10 2.05 -4.11
C ASP A 273 -9.37 1.46 -5.32
N LEU A 274 -8.11 1.06 -5.18
CA LEU A 274 -7.28 0.50 -6.24
C LEU A 274 -6.56 -0.77 -5.80
N GLU A 275 -6.49 -1.73 -6.73
CA GLU A 275 -5.56 -2.85 -6.58
C GLU A 275 -4.36 -2.68 -7.50
N HIS A 276 -3.19 -2.73 -6.91
CA HIS A 276 -1.92 -2.49 -7.60
C HIS A 276 -1.06 -3.75 -7.60
N HIS A 277 -0.34 -3.98 -8.71
CA HIS A 277 0.60 -5.08 -8.83
C HIS A 277 1.99 -4.57 -9.21
N ASP A 278 3.01 -4.87 -8.41
CA ASP A 278 4.40 -4.40 -8.59
C ASP A 278 5.43 -5.53 -8.71
N VAL A 279 5.11 -6.75 -8.28
CA VAL A 279 6.06 -7.88 -8.23
C VAL A 279 6.66 -8.24 -9.60
N HIS A 280 5.91 -8.05 -10.71
CA HIS A 280 6.35 -8.38 -12.06
C HIS A 280 6.43 -7.14 -12.97
N SER A 281 6.63 -5.96 -12.40
CA SER A 281 6.74 -4.71 -13.11
C SER A 281 7.65 -3.76 -12.33
N TYR A 282 8.60 -3.09 -13.00
CA TYR A 282 9.50 -2.12 -12.34
C TYR A 282 8.77 -0.90 -11.78
N HIS A 283 7.71 -0.46 -12.44
CA HIS A 283 6.91 0.70 -12.00
C HIS A 283 5.64 0.30 -11.27
N GLY A 284 5.32 -1.00 -11.23
CA GLY A 284 4.01 -1.46 -10.85
C GLY A 284 2.92 -0.99 -11.82
N LEU A 285 1.71 -1.50 -11.65
CA LEU A 285 0.54 -1.09 -12.44
C LEU A 285 -0.75 -1.25 -11.64
N VAL A 286 -1.64 -0.29 -11.80
CA VAL A 286 -3.02 -0.42 -11.32
C VAL A 286 -3.68 -1.55 -12.11
N SER A 287 -4.22 -2.52 -11.41
CA SER A 287 -4.80 -3.74 -11.97
C SER A 287 -6.32 -3.77 -11.91
N LEU A 288 -6.89 -3.13 -10.88
CA LEU A 288 -8.32 -2.91 -10.73
C LEU A 288 -8.56 -1.53 -10.13
N MET A 289 -9.75 -0.98 -10.40
CA MET A 289 -10.28 0.19 -9.73
C MET A 289 -11.71 -0.13 -9.28
N GLN A 290 -11.98 0.01 -8.00
CA GLN A 290 -13.29 -0.14 -7.40
C GLN A 290 -13.94 1.22 -7.24
N ILE A 291 -15.21 1.32 -7.60
CA ILE A 291 -16.03 2.52 -7.40
C ILE A 291 -17.39 2.10 -6.84
N SER A 292 -17.84 2.76 -5.79
CA SER A 292 -19.19 2.55 -5.21
C SER A 292 -19.94 3.86 -5.04
N THR A 293 -21.23 3.81 -5.33
CA THR A 293 -22.22 4.80 -4.89
C THR A 293 -23.07 4.19 -3.78
N ARG A 294 -24.08 4.90 -3.30
CA ARG A 294 -25.06 4.35 -2.34
C ARG A 294 -25.88 3.20 -2.91
N GLU A 295 -26.05 3.16 -4.25
CA GLU A 295 -26.94 2.25 -4.93
C GLU A 295 -26.24 1.11 -5.68
N LYS A 296 -24.94 1.27 -6.01
CA LYS A 296 -24.27 0.36 -6.93
C LYS A 296 -22.76 0.36 -6.79
N ASP A 297 -22.17 -0.82 -7.03
CA ASP A 297 -20.73 -1.03 -7.03
C ASP A 297 -20.25 -1.38 -8.44
N TRP A 298 -19.04 -0.95 -8.78
CA TRP A 298 -18.32 -1.32 -10.01
C TRP A 298 -16.89 -1.76 -9.68
N VAL A 299 -16.43 -2.76 -10.42
CA VAL A 299 -15.03 -3.20 -10.46
C VAL A 299 -14.54 -3.04 -11.88
N VAL A 300 -13.62 -2.10 -12.09
CA VAL A 300 -13.13 -1.71 -13.42
C VAL A 300 -11.82 -2.43 -13.70
N ASP A 301 -11.74 -3.14 -14.83
CA ASP A 301 -10.50 -3.77 -15.31
C ASP A 301 -9.57 -2.72 -15.93
N THR A 302 -8.58 -2.29 -15.18
CA THR A 302 -7.60 -1.29 -15.63
C THR A 302 -6.42 -1.88 -16.41
N LEU A 303 -6.40 -3.20 -16.64
CA LEU A 303 -5.37 -3.88 -17.45
C LEU A 303 -5.70 -3.94 -18.94
N LYS A 304 -6.76 -3.29 -19.37
CA LYS A 304 -7.17 -3.26 -20.79
C LYS A 304 -6.23 -2.40 -21.63
N PRO A 305 -6.03 -2.72 -22.93
CA PRO A 305 -5.19 -1.93 -23.84
C PRO A 305 -5.51 -0.44 -23.84
N TRP A 306 -6.79 -0.11 -23.79
CA TRP A 306 -7.36 1.24 -23.84
C TRP A 306 -7.41 1.95 -22.47
N ARG A 307 -6.67 1.49 -21.46
CA ARG A 307 -6.70 2.02 -20.09
C ARG A 307 -6.57 3.54 -19.97
N GLU A 308 -5.88 4.20 -20.91
CA GLU A 308 -5.74 5.66 -20.92
C GLU A 308 -7.05 6.38 -21.30
N GLU A 309 -8.02 5.71 -21.91
CA GLU A 309 -9.34 6.26 -22.17
C GLU A 309 -10.19 6.41 -20.88
N LEU A 310 -9.77 5.74 -19.79
CA LEU A 310 -10.35 5.96 -18.45
C LEU A 310 -10.27 7.43 -18.00
N GLN A 311 -9.45 8.26 -18.67
CA GLN A 311 -9.39 9.70 -18.43
C GLN A 311 -10.74 10.42 -18.57
N ILE A 312 -11.72 9.86 -19.27
CA ILE A 312 -13.10 10.40 -19.32
C ILE A 312 -13.72 10.48 -17.91
N LEU A 313 -13.30 9.63 -16.98
CA LEU A 313 -13.74 9.65 -15.58
C LEU A 313 -13.31 10.93 -14.84
N ASN A 314 -12.39 11.73 -15.39
CA ASN A 314 -12.10 13.06 -14.84
C ASN A 314 -13.34 13.98 -14.82
N GLU A 315 -14.38 13.68 -15.62
CA GLU A 315 -15.66 14.39 -15.53
C GLU A 315 -16.33 14.22 -14.15
N VAL A 316 -15.98 13.18 -13.39
CA VAL A 316 -16.45 12.91 -12.02
C VAL A 316 -15.34 13.10 -11.01
N PHE A 317 -14.14 12.55 -11.27
CA PHE A 317 -13.02 12.61 -10.34
C PHE A 317 -12.55 14.05 -10.08
N ALA A 318 -12.59 14.91 -11.09
CA ALA A 318 -12.21 16.30 -10.96
C ALA A 318 -13.40 17.26 -10.70
N ASP A 319 -14.64 16.75 -10.59
CA ASP A 319 -15.79 17.58 -10.24
C ASP A 319 -15.77 17.92 -8.74
N PRO A 320 -15.64 19.22 -8.36
CA PRO A 320 -15.63 19.60 -6.95
C PRO A 320 -16.99 19.41 -6.24
N LYS A 321 -18.07 19.17 -7.00
CA LYS A 321 -19.41 18.94 -6.44
C LYS A 321 -19.62 17.50 -5.97
N ILE A 322 -18.82 16.56 -6.46
CA ILE A 322 -18.87 15.16 -6.10
C ILE A 322 -17.74 14.89 -5.11
N LEU A 323 -18.05 14.42 -3.92
CA LEU A 323 -17.06 14.05 -2.92
C LEU A 323 -16.45 12.66 -3.25
N LYS A 324 -15.13 12.55 -3.29
CA LYS A 324 -14.42 11.28 -3.48
C LYS A 324 -13.90 10.78 -2.16
N LEU A 325 -14.38 9.60 -1.74
CA LEU A 325 -13.99 8.95 -0.51
C LEU A 325 -12.96 7.88 -0.78
N PHE A 326 -11.93 7.89 0.05
CA PHE A 326 -10.83 6.91 0.05
C PHE A 326 -10.51 6.45 1.47
N HIS A 327 -9.67 5.44 1.56
CA HIS A 327 -9.03 5.06 2.81
C HIS A 327 -7.52 4.89 2.64
N GLY A 328 -6.73 5.83 3.17
CA GLY A 328 -5.27 5.78 3.06
C GLY A 328 -4.73 6.06 1.65
N SER A 329 -5.32 7.00 0.94
CA SER A 329 -5.22 7.26 -0.51
C SER A 329 -3.86 7.76 -1.01
N SER A 330 -2.82 7.85 -0.19
CA SER A 330 -1.55 8.49 -0.57
C SER A 330 -0.94 7.88 -1.83
N MET A 331 -0.98 6.57 -1.97
CA MET A 331 -0.46 5.88 -3.14
C MET A 331 -1.48 5.84 -4.29
N ASP A 332 -2.77 5.70 -3.99
CA ASP A 332 -3.83 5.68 -5.01
C ASP A 332 -3.82 6.95 -5.85
N ILE A 333 -3.65 8.09 -5.23
CA ILE A 333 -3.56 9.39 -5.94
C ILE A 333 -2.37 9.40 -6.91
N ILE A 334 -1.22 8.85 -6.52
CA ILE A 334 -0.04 8.76 -7.39
C ILE A 334 -0.32 7.82 -8.56
N TRP A 335 -0.89 6.64 -8.28
CA TRP A 335 -1.18 5.63 -9.27
C TRP A 335 -2.27 6.06 -10.26
N LEU A 336 -3.34 6.69 -9.78
CA LEU A 336 -4.38 7.26 -10.64
C LEU A 336 -3.78 8.25 -11.65
N GLN A 337 -2.90 9.14 -11.21
CA GLN A 337 -2.26 10.13 -12.07
C GLN A 337 -1.28 9.50 -13.05
N ARG A 338 -0.43 8.59 -12.56
CA ARG A 338 0.64 7.97 -13.33
C ARG A 338 0.11 7.03 -14.40
N ASP A 339 -0.82 6.15 -14.01
CA ASP A 339 -1.25 5.03 -14.85
C ASP A 339 -2.48 5.35 -15.70
N LEU A 340 -3.39 6.14 -15.16
CA LEU A 340 -4.72 6.36 -15.73
C LEU A 340 -4.98 7.81 -16.12
N GLY A 341 -4.10 8.75 -15.76
CA GLY A 341 -4.30 10.17 -16.00
C GLY A 341 -5.54 10.74 -15.28
N LEU A 342 -5.89 10.16 -14.12
CA LEU A 342 -7.02 10.59 -13.29
C LEU A 342 -6.56 11.52 -12.17
N TYR A 343 -7.29 12.59 -11.95
CA TYR A 343 -6.98 13.62 -10.97
C TYR A 343 -8.17 13.87 -10.05
N VAL A 344 -7.93 13.83 -8.75
CA VAL A 344 -8.99 13.96 -7.75
C VAL A 344 -9.06 15.40 -7.22
N VAL A 345 -10.25 15.98 -7.30
CA VAL A 345 -10.60 17.28 -6.69
C VAL A 345 -11.74 17.07 -5.71
N GLY A 346 -11.57 17.44 -4.46
CA GLY A 346 -12.57 17.18 -3.40
C GLY A 346 -12.50 15.75 -2.89
N ILE A 347 -11.48 15.46 -2.07
CA ILE A 347 -11.22 14.16 -1.45
C ILE A 347 -11.61 14.19 0.03
N PHE A 348 -12.19 13.10 0.52
CA PHE A 348 -12.26 12.78 1.94
C PHE A 348 -11.60 11.42 2.18
N ASP A 349 -10.67 11.37 3.11
CA ASP A 349 -9.92 10.16 3.44
C ASP A 349 -10.26 9.71 4.86
N THR A 350 -10.91 8.54 4.98
CA THR A 350 -11.36 7.99 6.25
C THR A 350 -10.21 7.59 7.19
N TYR A 351 -9.01 7.29 6.65
CA TYR A 351 -7.82 7.10 7.47
C TYR A 351 -7.41 8.39 8.18
N HIS A 352 -7.34 9.49 7.45
CA HIS A 352 -7.02 10.79 8.04
C HIS A 352 -8.10 11.28 9.00
N ALA A 353 -9.37 10.99 8.72
CA ALA A 353 -10.47 11.26 9.66
C ALA A 353 -10.30 10.47 10.96
N ALA A 354 -9.99 9.16 10.87
CA ALA A 354 -9.70 8.33 12.05
C ALA A 354 -8.49 8.84 12.85
N CYS A 355 -7.46 9.38 12.16
CA CYS A 355 -6.33 10.06 12.82
C CYS A 355 -6.78 11.31 13.58
N ALA A 356 -7.59 12.17 12.95
CA ALA A 356 -8.09 13.41 13.56
C ALA A 356 -8.99 13.13 14.77
N LEU A 357 -9.72 12.03 14.75
CA LEU A 357 -10.57 11.57 15.86
C LEU A 357 -9.81 10.76 16.92
N ASN A 358 -8.49 10.63 16.78
CA ASN A 358 -7.63 9.89 17.69
C ASN A 358 -8.06 8.43 17.91
N TYR A 359 -8.50 7.74 16.85
CA TYR A 359 -8.77 6.32 16.95
C TYR A 359 -7.46 5.56 17.20
N GLN A 360 -7.50 4.56 18.07
CA GLN A 360 -6.34 3.71 18.39
C GLN A 360 -5.90 2.86 17.19
N ARG A 361 -6.86 2.43 16.39
CA ARG A 361 -6.64 1.69 15.15
C ARG A 361 -7.33 2.42 14.00
N ARG A 362 -6.69 2.43 12.85
CA ARG A 362 -7.08 3.30 11.72
C ARG A 362 -7.19 2.56 10.40
N SER A 363 -6.84 1.26 10.35
CA SER A 363 -6.95 0.45 9.13
C SER A 363 -8.39 0.31 8.67
N LEU A 364 -8.59 0.13 7.37
CA LEU A 364 -9.90 -0.13 6.78
C LEU A 364 -10.57 -1.35 7.43
N LYS A 365 -9.79 -2.41 7.68
CA LYS A 365 -10.27 -3.60 8.39
C LYS A 365 -10.86 -3.26 9.76
N PHE A 366 -10.20 -2.39 10.53
CA PHE A 366 -10.72 -1.98 11.84
C PHE A 366 -12.03 -1.19 11.69
N LEU A 367 -12.11 -0.28 10.72
CA LEU A 367 -13.32 0.50 10.47
C LEU A 367 -14.47 -0.40 9.99
N LEU A 368 -14.19 -1.36 9.11
CA LEU A 368 -15.17 -2.38 8.66
C LEU A 368 -15.67 -3.21 9.84
N GLN A 369 -14.78 -3.70 10.69
CA GLN A 369 -15.18 -4.45 11.87
C GLN A 369 -15.98 -3.60 12.86
N LYS A 370 -15.57 -2.34 13.07
CA LYS A 370 -16.21 -1.44 14.05
C LYS A 370 -17.61 -1.01 13.63
N PHE A 371 -17.81 -0.64 12.37
CA PHE A 371 -19.05 0.00 11.93
C PHE A 371 -20.02 -0.96 11.24
N VAL A 372 -19.53 -1.99 10.56
CA VAL A 372 -20.35 -2.92 9.78
C VAL A 372 -20.23 -4.39 10.22
N ASN A 373 -19.39 -4.67 11.21
CA ASN A 373 -19.09 -6.02 11.68
C ASN A 373 -18.69 -6.99 10.53
N PHE A 374 -17.94 -6.46 9.55
CA PHE A 374 -17.47 -7.21 8.40
C PHE A 374 -15.98 -7.53 8.55
N GLU A 375 -15.62 -8.77 8.26
CA GLU A 375 -14.23 -9.23 8.28
C GLU A 375 -13.76 -9.54 6.85
N ALA A 376 -12.89 -8.67 6.31
CA ALA A 376 -12.28 -8.88 5.00
C ALA A 376 -11.24 -10.01 5.05
N ASP A 377 -11.21 -10.85 4.02
CA ASP A 377 -10.25 -11.97 3.92
C ASP A 377 -8.88 -11.46 3.44
N LYS A 378 -7.98 -11.24 4.39
CA LYS A 378 -6.62 -10.68 4.16
C LYS A 378 -5.75 -11.43 3.14
N LYS A 379 -6.06 -12.69 2.82
CA LYS A 379 -5.26 -13.47 1.85
C LYS A 379 -5.21 -12.83 0.47
N TYR A 380 -6.18 -11.96 0.13
CA TYR A 380 -6.25 -11.30 -1.16
C TYR A 380 -5.48 -9.99 -1.23
N GLN A 381 -5.11 -9.39 -0.10
CA GLN A 381 -4.38 -8.11 -0.05
C GLN A 381 -3.09 -8.14 -0.89
N MET A 382 -2.38 -9.28 -0.88
CA MET A 382 -1.14 -9.48 -1.64
C MET A 382 -1.33 -10.43 -2.84
N ALA A 383 -2.55 -10.54 -3.36
CA ALA A 383 -2.84 -11.43 -4.48
C ALA A 383 -2.27 -10.91 -5.80
N ASP A 384 -2.08 -11.81 -6.77
CA ASP A 384 -1.73 -11.40 -8.14
C ASP A 384 -2.96 -10.85 -8.86
N TRP A 385 -3.17 -9.56 -8.76
CA TRP A 385 -4.31 -8.84 -9.33
C TRP A 385 -4.34 -8.81 -10.87
N ARG A 386 -3.34 -9.41 -11.54
CA ARG A 386 -3.33 -9.58 -13.00
C ARG A 386 -4.15 -10.78 -13.46
N ILE A 387 -4.55 -11.68 -12.57
CA ILE A 387 -5.30 -12.89 -12.91
C ILE A 387 -6.61 -12.52 -13.61
N ARG A 388 -6.83 -13.10 -14.81
CA ARG A 388 -8.09 -12.99 -15.55
C ARG A 388 -8.51 -14.37 -16.07
N PRO A 389 -9.80 -14.75 -15.97
CA PRO A 389 -10.89 -14.03 -15.29
C PRO A 389 -10.61 -13.90 -13.78
N LEU A 390 -11.12 -12.82 -13.19
CA LEU A 390 -10.92 -12.55 -11.77
C LEU A 390 -11.67 -13.60 -10.93
N PRO A 391 -11.02 -14.32 -10.00
CA PRO A 391 -11.69 -15.27 -9.10
C PRO A 391 -12.75 -14.57 -8.23
N SER A 392 -13.88 -15.26 -7.97
CA SER A 392 -14.98 -14.67 -7.22
C SER A 392 -14.58 -14.13 -5.84
N GLY A 393 -13.72 -14.85 -5.11
CA GLY A 393 -13.23 -14.38 -3.81
C GLY A 393 -12.39 -13.10 -3.90
N MET A 394 -11.59 -12.92 -4.96
CA MET A 394 -10.86 -11.68 -5.21
C MET A 394 -11.81 -10.55 -5.62
N PHE A 395 -12.83 -10.87 -6.41
CA PHE A 395 -13.84 -9.91 -6.82
C PHE A 395 -14.63 -9.37 -5.62
N ASP A 396 -15.06 -10.27 -4.72
CA ASP A 396 -15.80 -9.91 -3.51
C ASP A 396 -14.92 -9.13 -2.52
N TYR A 397 -13.64 -9.49 -2.41
CA TYR A 397 -12.68 -8.74 -1.59
C TYR A 397 -12.54 -7.30 -2.11
N ALA A 398 -12.18 -7.12 -3.39
CA ALA A 398 -12.02 -5.80 -4.01
C ALA A 398 -13.31 -4.95 -3.87
N ARG A 399 -14.48 -5.56 -4.08
CA ARG A 399 -15.76 -4.89 -3.88
C ARG A 399 -15.94 -4.41 -2.44
N SER A 400 -15.53 -5.20 -1.45
CA SER A 400 -15.76 -4.89 -0.04
C SER A 400 -15.06 -3.60 0.41
N ASP A 401 -13.95 -3.23 -0.21
CA ASP A 401 -13.13 -2.10 0.19
C ASP A 401 -13.81 -0.75 -0.13
N THR A 402 -14.74 -0.71 -1.08
CA THR A 402 -15.54 0.49 -1.40
C THR A 402 -17.02 0.40 -0.99
N HIS A 403 -17.61 -0.79 -1.00
CA HIS A 403 -19.03 -1.02 -0.75
C HIS A 403 -19.53 -0.41 0.58
N TYR A 404 -18.72 -0.51 1.62
CA TYR A 404 -19.05 -0.03 2.96
C TYR A 404 -18.51 1.37 3.26
N LEU A 405 -17.64 1.91 2.41
CA LEU A 405 -16.86 3.09 2.74
C LEU A 405 -17.72 4.35 2.90
N LEU A 406 -18.82 4.46 2.13
CA LEU A 406 -19.78 5.56 2.26
C LEU A 406 -20.53 5.51 3.61
N TYR A 407 -20.90 4.30 4.08
CA TYR A 407 -21.50 4.13 5.40
C TYR A 407 -20.51 4.42 6.52
N ILE A 408 -19.25 4.03 6.36
CA ILE A 408 -18.17 4.36 7.31
C ILE A 408 -17.98 5.88 7.39
N TYR A 409 -18.01 6.57 6.24
CA TYR A 409 -17.94 8.03 6.18
C TYR A 409 -19.06 8.70 6.98
N ASP A 410 -20.28 8.23 6.87
CA ASP A 410 -21.40 8.78 7.62
C ASP A 410 -21.26 8.60 9.15
N ASN A 411 -20.50 7.61 9.57
CA ASN A 411 -20.33 7.23 10.97
C ASN A 411 -19.05 7.79 11.62
N ILE A 412 -18.13 8.35 10.84
CA ILE A 412 -16.86 8.85 11.29
C ILE A 412 -16.83 10.37 11.40
#